data_e3b7cd78abf25cc37b862cbe2dd063d5
#
_entry.id   e3b7cd78abf25cc37b862cbe2dd063d5
#
_cell.length_a   1.000
_cell.length_b   1.000
_cell.length_c   1.000
_cell.angle_alpha   90.00
_cell.angle_beta   90.00
_cell.angle_gamma   90.00
#
_symmetry.space_group_name_H-M   'P 1'
#
loop_
_entity.id
_entity.type
_entity.pdbx_description
1 polymer ?
#
loop_
_entity_poly.entity_id
_entity_poly.type
_entity_poly.pdbx_seq_one_letter_code
_entity_poly.pdbx_strand_id
1 'polypeptide(L)'
;MINMLFIGSDHGGLEMKEELVKVLASRNLPTKDCGTTNDDSVDYPDFAEKVAGAVSRGEAELGILVCGTGIGMSIVANKFPGVRAALATDEFMAQMAKEHNNANVLVLGGRVLSVELATKMVNVWLDTAYEGGRHQLRLDKISQVEAAVRSGEL
;
A
#
# COMPACT_ATOMS: atom_id res chain seq x y z
N MET A 1 16.17 -1.35 7.72
CA MET A 1 15.64 -2.71 7.38
C MET A 1 14.14 -2.70 7.65
N ILE A 2 13.34 -3.21 6.72
CA ILE A 2 11.88 -3.32 6.88
C ILE A 2 11.60 -4.45 7.87
N ASN A 3 10.87 -4.14 8.95
CA ASN A 3 10.62 -5.11 10.01
C ASN A 3 9.47 -6.06 9.67
N MET A 4 8.43 -5.56 9.02
CA MET A 4 7.27 -6.36 8.63
C MET A 4 6.49 -5.66 7.52
N LEU A 5 6.11 -6.39 6.49
CA LEU A 5 5.23 -5.96 5.41
C LEU A 5 3.97 -6.82 5.39
N PHE A 6 2.80 -6.20 5.31
CA PHE A 6 1.53 -6.92 5.11
C PHE A 6 1.07 -6.74 3.68
N ILE A 7 0.58 -7.81 3.06
CA ILE A 7 0.01 -7.79 1.72
C ILE A 7 -1.39 -8.41 1.72
N GLY A 8 -2.30 -7.83 0.97
CA GLY A 8 -3.66 -8.34 0.84
C GLY A 8 -4.26 -8.01 -0.51
N SER A 9 -5.24 -8.81 -0.91
CA SER A 9 -6.02 -8.60 -2.13
C SER A 9 -7.45 -9.09 -1.97
N ASP A 10 -8.33 -8.66 -2.85
CA ASP A 10 -9.57 -9.37 -3.15
C ASP A 10 -9.32 -10.42 -4.25
N HIS A 11 -10.41 -11.05 -4.73
CA HIS A 11 -10.32 -12.05 -5.81
C HIS A 11 -9.80 -11.46 -7.13
N GLY A 12 -10.05 -10.17 -7.40
CA GLY A 12 -9.55 -9.48 -8.61
C GLY A 12 -8.05 -9.19 -8.58
N GLY A 13 -7.42 -9.25 -7.42
CA GLY A 13 -5.98 -9.06 -7.25
C GLY A 13 -5.21 -10.31 -6.82
N LEU A 14 -5.87 -11.45 -6.72
CA LEU A 14 -5.28 -12.67 -6.14
C LEU A 14 -4.02 -13.11 -6.89
N GLU A 15 -4.09 -13.29 -8.22
CA GLU A 15 -2.95 -13.74 -9.02
C GLU A 15 -1.74 -12.82 -8.85
N MET A 16 -1.97 -11.51 -8.95
CA MET A 16 -0.90 -10.53 -8.77
C MET A 16 -0.33 -10.58 -7.35
N LYS A 17 -1.18 -10.68 -6.31
CA LYS A 17 -0.73 -10.81 -4.93
C LYS A 17 0.18 -12.03 -4.75
N GLU A 18 -0.21 -13.19 -5.27
CA GLU A 18 0.58 -14.43 -5.16
C GLU A 18 1.97 -14.28 -5.78
N GLU A 19 2.05 -13.65 -6.95
CA GLU A 19 3.34 -13.37 -7.60
C GLU A 19 4.17 -12.35 -6.81
N LEU A 20 3.56 -11.30 -6.28
CA LEU A 20 4.26 -10.33 -5.44
C LEU A 20 4.76 -10.94 -4.12
N VAL A 21 4.04 -11.89 -3.53
CA VAL A 21 4.51 -12.63 -2.35
C VAL A 21 5.82 -13.37 -2.66
N LYS A 22 5.94 -13.98 -3.84
CA LYS A 22 7.20 -14.61 -4.28
C LYS A 22 8.33 -13.60 -4.43
N VAL A 23 8.05 -12.43 -4.98
CA VAL A 23 9.02 -11.33 -5.12
C VAL A 23 9.51 -10.88 -3.75
N LEU A 24 8.61 -10.65 -2.79
CA LEU A 24 8.95 -10.25 -1.44
C LEU A 24 9.78 -11.31 -0.71
N ALA A 25 9.43 -12.58 -0.89
CA ALA A 25 10.18 -13.70 -0.34
C ALA A 25 11.61 -13.76 -0.91
N SER A 26 11.78 -13.53 -2.22
CA SER A 26 13.11 -13.50 -2.85
C SER A 26 14.00 -12.37 -2.33
N ARG A 27 13.40 -11.32 -1.78
CA ARG A 27 14.09 -10.20 -1.13
C ARG A 27 14.34 -10.43 0.37
N ASN A 28 13.95 -11.58 0.90
CA ASN A 28 14.03 -11.91 2.33
C ASN A 28 13.28 -10.89 3.22
N LEU A 29 12.20 -10.30 2.72
CA LEU A 29 11.39 -9.37 3.51
C LEU A 29 10.38 -10.13 4.36
N PRO A 30 10.33 -9.88 5.68
CA PRO A 30 9.30 -10.44 6.54
C PRO A 30 7.92 -9.99 6.04
N THR A 31 7.13 -10.92 5.52
CA THR A 31 5.86 -10.65 4.85
C THR A 31 4.74 -11.48 5.44
N LYS A 32 3.59 -10.83 5.71
CA LYS A 32 2.34 -11.50 6.09
C LYS A 32 1.31 -11.34 4.99
N ASP A 33 0.88 -12.46 4.42
CA ASP A 33 -0.26 -12.52 3.51
C ASP A 33 -1.57 -12.50 4.30
N CYS A 34 -2.39 -11.48 4.09
CA CYS A 34 -3.68 -11.29 4.77
C CYS A 34 -4.88 -11.84 3.98
N GLY A 35 -4.63 -12.47 2.84
CA GLY A 35 -5.66 -13.03 1.96
C GLY A 35 -6.05 -12.02 0.85
N THR A 36 -7.00 -12.33 -0.04
CA THR A 36 -7.72 -13.61 -0.06
C THR A 36 -6.80 -14.76 -0.53
N THR A 37 -7.31 -16.01 -0.44
CA THR A 37 -6.51 -17.22 -0.74
C THR A 37 -7.15 -18.11 -1.82
N ASN A 38 -8.30 -17.70 -2.36
CA ASN A 38 -9.00 -18.40 -3.44
C ASN A 38 -9.78 -17.41 -4.33
N ASP A 39 -10.37 -17.92 -5.41
CA ASP A 39 -11.07 -17.15 -6.43
C ASP A 39 -12.51 -16.77 -6.07
N ASP A 40 -13.00 -17.14 -4.90
CA ASP A 40 -14.35 -16.78 -4.47
C ASP A 40 -14.49 -15.27 -4.38
N SER A 41 -15.65 -14.76 -4.81
CA SER A 41 -15.94 -13.34 -4.73
C SER A 41 -15.94 -12.87 -3.26
N VAL A 42 -15.11 -11.88 -2.97
CA VAL A 42 -14.97 -11.28 -1.64
C VAL A 42 -14.99 -9.76 -1.75
N ASP A 43 -15.25 -9.11 -0.64
CA ASP A 43 -15.30 -7.66 -0.56
C ASP A 43 -13.92 -7.08 -0.26
N TYR A 44 -13.40 -6.26 -1.16
CA TYR A 44 -12.06 -5.66 -1.02
C TYR A 44 -11.86 -4.87 0.28
N PRO A 45 -12.87 -4.18 0.86
CA PRO A 45 -12.67 -3.43 2.10
C PRO A 45 -12.21 -4.27 3.27
N ASP A 46 -12.65 -5.54 3.35
CA ASP A 46 -12.26 -6.46 4.42
C ASP A 46 -10.75 -6.73 4.43
N PHE A 47 -10.15 -6.76 3.24
CA PHE A 47 -8.71 -7.00 3.09
C PHE A 47 -7.91 -5.69 3.20
N ALA A 48 -8.46 -4.58 2.72
CA ALA A 48 -7.86 -3.27 2.94
C ALA A 48 -7.75 -2.94 4.44
N GLU A 49 -8.80 -3.25 5.22
CA GLU A 49 -8.81 -3.06 6.67
C GLU A 49 -7.69 -3.85 7.36
N LYS A 50 -7.49 -5.11 6.98
CA LYS A 50 -6.43 -5.94 7.58
C LYS A 50 -5.04 -5.34 7.40
N VAL A 51 -4.72 -4.88 6.20
CA VAL A 51 -3.40 -4.34 5.87
C VAL A 51 -3.25 -2.92 6.39
N ALA A 52 -4.15 -2.02 6.03
CA ALA A 52 -4.08 -0.61 6.43
C ALA A 52 -4.23 -0.43 7.94
N GLY A 53 -5.09 -1.22 8.58
CA GLY A 53 -5.24 -1.24 10.03
C GLY A 53 -3.94 -1.65 10.72
N ALA A 54 -3.25 -2.67 10.21
CA ALA A 54 -1.96 -3.10 10.76
C ALA A 54 -0.87 -2.01 10.62
N VAL A 55 -0.82 -1.33 9.47
CA VAL A 55 0.09 -0.19 9.27
C VAL A 55 -0.25 0.95 10.22
N SER A 56 -1.54 1.28 10.35
CA SER A 56 -2.01 2.35 11.25
C SER A 56 -1.66 2.11 12.73
N ARG A 57 -1.70 0.84 13.15
CA ARG A 57 -1.34 0.45 14.54
C ARG A 57 0.15 0.19 14.75
N GLY A 58 0.97 0.29 13.70
CA GLY A 58 2.40 0.01 13.78
C GLY A 58 2.78 -1.47 13.86
N GLU A 59 1.83 -2.38 13.59
CA GLU A 59 2.07 -3.83 13.49
C GLU A 59 2.81 -4.20 12.20
N ALA A 60 2.59 -3.42 11.15
CA ALA A 60 3.34 -3.49 9.90
C ALA A 60 3.98 -2.13 9.60
N GLU A 61 5.20 -2.15 9.10
CA GLU A 61 5.89 -0.94 8.64
C GLU A 61 5.35 -0.50 7.27
N LEU A 62 5.11 -1.46 6.39
CA LEU A 62 4.62 -1.23 5.03
C LEU A 62 3.44 -2.14 4.70
N GLY A 63 2.64 -1.71 3.73
CA GLY A 63 1.55 -2.50 3.19
C GLY A 63 1.52 -2.51 1.66
N ILE A 64 1.01 -3.60 1.09
CA ILE A 64 0.66 -3.69 -0.33
C ILE A 64 -0.77 -4.17 -0.43
N LEU A 65 -1.58 -3.49 -1.25
CA LEU A 65 -2.98 -3.84 -1.49
C LEU A 65 -3.23 -3.96 -2.99
N VAL A 66 -3.95 -5.01 -3.37
CA VAL A 66 -4.30 -5.28 -4.77
C VAL A 66 -5.78 -5.58 -4.88
N CYS A 67 -6.48 -4.90 -5.78
CA CYS A 67 -7.82 -5.30 -6.25
C CYS A 67 -7.89 -5.13 -7.76
N GLY A 68 -9.04 -5.19 -8.38
CA GLY A 68 -9.16 -5.08 -9.83
C GLY A 68 -8.50 -3.83 -10.40
N THR A 69 -8.80 -2.66 -9.85
CA THR A 69 -8.24 -1.36 -10.28
C THR A 69 -7.32 -0.71 -9.25
N GLY A 70 -7.36 -1.14 -8.00
CA GLY A 70 -6.69 -0.51 -6.86
C GLY A 70 -7.47 0.68 -6.27
N ILE A 71 -8.47 1.22 -6.98
CA ILE A 71 -9.18 2.43 -6.54
C ILE A 71 -9.86 2.24 -5.19
N GLY A 72 -10.68 1.20 -5.06
CA GLY A 72 -11.39 0.92 -3.81
C GLY A 72 -10.47 0.66 -2.63
N MET A 73 -9.42 -0.11 -2.84
CA MET A 73 -8.37 -0.37 -1.82
C MET A 73 -7.72 0.94 -1.34
N SER A 74 -7.41 1.87 -2.25
CA SER A 74 -6.81 3.15 -1.89
C SER A 74 -7.76 4.03 -1.07
N ILE A 75 -9.04 4.02 -1.42
CA ILE A 75 -10.06 4.79 -0.69
C ILE A 75 -10.18 4.29 0.75
N VAL A 76 -10.29 2.98 0.95
CA VAL A 76 -10.38 2.39 2.28
C VAL A 76 -9.10 2.60 3.08
N ALA A 77 -7.95 2.31 2.50
CA ALA A 77 -6.67 2.42 3.20
C ALA A 77 -6.42 3.83 3.74
N ASN A 78 -6.75 4.86 2.97
CA ASN A 78 -6.59 6.25 3.39
C ASN A 78 -7.62 6.74 4.43
N LYS A 79 -8.54 5.88 4.88
CA LYS A 79 -9.41 6.16 6.04
C LYS A 79 -8.69 5.91 7.38
N PHE A 80 -7.59 5.20 7.37
CA PHE A 80 -6.86 4.82 8.59
C PHE A 80 -5.84 5.89 8.97
N PRO A 81 -5.80 6.29 10.26
CA PRO A 81 -4.84 7.29 10.73
C PRO A 81 -3.39 6.91 10.44
N GLY A 82 -2.63 7.86 9.93
CA GLY A 82 -1.20 7.66 9.63
C GLY A 82 -0.92 6.82 8.38
N VAL A 83 -1.95 6.33 7.68
CA VAL A 83 -1.79 5.61 6.42
C VAL A 83 -1.72 6.61 5.26
N ARG A 84 -0.68 6.50 4.47
CA ARG A 84 -0.51 7.20 3.19
C ARG A 84 -0.44 6.14 2.10
N ALA A 85 -1.61 5.77 1.59
CA ALA A 85 -1.77 4.77 0.54
C ALA A 85 -1.72 5.45 -0.83
N ALA A 86 -0.80 5.01 -1.66
CA ALA A 86 -0.60 5.52 -3.00
C ALA A 86 -1.05 4.51 -4.05
N LEU A 87 -2.07 4.86 -4.83
CA LEU A 87 -2.44 4.13 -6.04
C LEU A 87 -1.46 4.53 -7.15
N ALA A 88 -0.68 3.57 -7.62
CA ALA A 88 0.30 3.79 -8.67
C ALA A 88 -0.02 2.94 -9.90
N THR A 89 0.25 3.49 -11.09
CA THR A 89 0.01 2.84 -12.38
C THR A 89 1.26 2.68 -13.22
N ASP A 90 2.39 3.21 -12.77
CA ASP A 90 3.70 3.06 -13.40
C ASP A 90 4.85 3.18 -12.38
N GLU A 91 6.06 2.90 -12.83
CA GLU A 91 7.26 2.95 -11.98
C GLU A 91 7.54 4.36 -11.45
N PHE A 92 7.27 5.40 -12.24
CA PHE A 92 7.48 6.79 -11.82
C PHE A 92 6.56 7.15 -10.65
N MET A 93 5.28 6.80 -10.73
CA MET A 93 4.35 7.03 -9.62
C MET A 93 4.74 6.24 -8.36
N ALA A 94 5.18 4.99 -8.52
CA ALA A 94 5.64 4.17 -7.40
C ALA A 94 6.89 4.78 -6.73
N GLN A 95 7.85 5.28 -7.51
CA GLN A 95 9.02 5.99 -7.00
C GLN A 95 8.61 7.26 -6.26
N MET A 96 7.82 8.11 -6.88
CA MET A 96 7.39 9.40 -6.28
C MET A 96 6.54 9.20 -5.03
N ALA A 97 5.72 8.16 -4.99
CA ALA A 97 4.96 7.81 -3.80
C ALA A 97 5.86 7.62 -2.56
N LYS A 98 7.02 7.02 -2.73
CA LYS A 98 8.00 6.86 -1.65
C LYS A 98 8.83 8.13 -1.45
N GLU A 99 9.44 8.62 -2.50
CA GLU A 99 10.39 9.73 -2.46
C GLU A 99 9.76 11.02 -1.92
N HIS A 100 8.56 11.37 -2.37
CA HIS A 100 7.88 12.61 -2.01
C HIS A 100 6.85 12.47 -0.90
N ASN A 101 6.06 11.38 -0.92
CA ASN A 101 4.93 11.22 -0.01
C ASN A 101 5.21 10.25 1.14
N ASN A 102 6.37 9.62 1.16
CA ASN A 102 6.71 8.57 2.13
C ASN A 102 5.55 7.60 2.30
N ALA A 103 4.96 7.18 1.16
CA ALA A 103 3.83 6.28 1.17
C ALA A 103 4.19 4.97 1.87
N ASN A 104 3.38 4.59 2.85
CA ASN A 104 3.57 3.37 3.62
C ASN A 104 2.65 2.22 3.17
N VAL A 105 1.74 2.51 2.24
CA VAL A 105 0.94 1.49 1.55
C VAL A 105 0.99 1.76 0.05
N LEU A 106 1.42 0.75 -0.73
CA LEU A 106 1.35 0.78 -2.18
C LEU A 106 0.10 0.03 -2.64
N VAL A 107 -0.68 0.64 -3.53
CA VAL A 107 -1.93 0.07 -4.03
C VAL A 107 -1.85 -0.13 -5.53
N LEU A 108 -2.21 -1.32 -6.00
CA LEU A 108 -2.05 -1.76 -7.38
C LEU A 108 -3.36 -2.34 -7.93
N GLY A 109 -3.54 -2.21 -9.24
CA GLY A 109 -4.68 -2.77 -9.96
C GLY A 109 -4.30 -4.06 -10.70
N GLY A 110 -4.79 -5.20 -10.24
CA GLY A 110 -4.49 -6.51 -10.83
C GLY A 110 -5.04 -6.70 -12.25
N ARG A 111 -6.07 -5.94 -12.62
CA ARG A 111 -6.65 -5.93 -13.99
C ARG A 111 -6.12 -4.79 -14.86
N VAL A 112 -5.30 -3.91 -14.30
CA VAL A 112 -4.74 -2.74 -15.00
C VAL A 112 -3.28 -2.97 -15.36
N LEU A 113 -2.54 -3.59 -14.45
CA LEU A 113 -1.09 -3.80 -14.58
C LEU A 113 -0.78 -5.26 -14.95
N SER A 114 0.30 -5.45 -15.71
CA SER A 114 0.93 -6.76 -15.81
C SER A 114 1.67 -7.10 -14.51
N VAL A 115 1.83 -8.37 -14.22
CA VAL A 115 2.65 -8.83 -13.08
C VAL A 115 4.09 -8.33 -13.19
N GLU A 116 4.64 -8.30 -14.41
CA GLU A 116 6.00 -7.79 -14.66
C GLU A 116 6.11 -6.31 -14.25
N LEU A 117 5.17 -5.46 -14.69
CA LEU A 117 5.18 -4.04 -14.33
C LEU A 117 4.98 -3.85 -12.83
N ALA A 118 4.02 -4.56 -12.24
CA ALA A 118 3.77 -4.49 -10.79
C ALA A 118 5.02 -4.90 -9.98
N THR A 119 5.74 -5.92 -10.41
CA THR A 119 7.00 -6.33 -9.79
C THR A 119 8.06 -5.22 -9.84
N LYS A 120 8.22 -4.56 -10.98
CA LYS A 120 9.13 -3.40 -11.11
C LYS A 120 8.72 -2.26 -10.19
N MET A 121 7.43 -1.96 -10.15
CA MET A 121 6.88 -0.91 -9.28
C MET A 121 7.11 -1.19 -7.79
N VAL A 122 6.88 -2.41 -7.34
CA VAL A 122 7.14 -2.83 -5.96
C VAL A 122 8.63 -2.69 -5.64
N ASN A 123 9.50 -3.15 -6.52
CA ASN A 123 10.95 -3.06 -6.32
C ASN A 123 11.41 -1.60 -6.22
N VAL A 124 10.99 -0.73 -7.15
CA VAL A 124 11.39 0.68 -7.11
C VAL A 124 10.85 1.38 -5.86
N TRP A 125 9.62 1.08 -5.43
CA TRP A 125 9.04 1.64 -4.22
C TRP A 125 9.80 1.21 -2.96
N LEU A 126 10.19 -0.06 -2.87
CA LEU A 126 10.96 -0.59 -1.74
C LEU A 126 12.40 -0.05 -1.69
N ASP A 127 13.01 0.18 -2.85
CA ASP A 127 14.41 0.61 -2.96
C ASP A 127 14.58 2.14 -2.92
N THR A 128 13.48 2.90 -3.03
CA THR A 128 13.52 4.37 -2.99
C THR A 128 13.54 4.86 -1.55
N ALA A 129 14.45 5.79 -1.26
CA ALA A 129 14.50 6.48 0.02
C ALA A 129 13.56 7.70 0.02
N TYR A 130 12.94 7.98 1.16
CA TYR A 130 12.21 9.21 1.36
C TYR A 130 13.16 10.42 1.35
N GLU A 131 12.87 11.44 0.54
CA GLU A 131 13.73 12.62 0.39
C GLU A 131 13.64 13.58 1.58
N GLY A 132 12.50 13.65 2.25
CA GLY A 132 12.31 14.59 3.37
C GLY A 132 12.26 16.06 2.93
N GLY A 133 12.92 16.93 3.67
CA GLY A 133 13.05 18.35 3.33
C GLY A 133 11.70 19.05 3.10
N ARG A 134 11.53 19.68 1.94
CA ARG A 134 10.30 20.37 1.54
C ARG A 134 9.06 19.46 1.52
N HIS A 135 9.26 18.17 1.29
CA HIS A 135 8.16 17.17 1.27
C HIS A 135 7.62 16.94 2.68
N GLN A 136 8.48 16.99 3.70
CA GLN A 136 8.05 16.83 5.09
C GLN A 136 7.06 17.91 5.52
N LEU A 137 7.24 19.17 5.11
CA LEU A 137 6.30 20.24 5.39
C LEU A 137 4.89 19.94 4.86
N ARG A 138 4.79 19.26 3.71
CA ARG A 138 3.51 18.88 3.13
C ARG A 138 2.89 17.68 3.86
N LEU A 139 3.70 16.70 4.25
CA LEU A 139 3.23 15.57 5.07
C LEU A 139 2.73 16.03 6.44
N ASP A 140 3.40 17.01 7.06
CA ASP A 140 2.96 17.59 8.32
C ASP A 140 1.58 18.26 8.18
N LYS A 141 1.32 18.93 7.05
CA LYS A 141 0.00 19.50 6.76
C LYS A 141 -1.07 18.43 6.54
N ILE A 142 -0.74 17.31 5.90
CA ILE A 142 -1.65 16.16 5.79
C ILE A 142 -2.00 15.63 7.18
N SER A 143 -1.02 15.49 8.06
CA SER A 143 -1.25 15.04 9.44
C SER A 143 -2.11 16.03 10.25
N GLN A 144 -1.95 17.34 10.02
CA GLN A 144 -2.80 18.37 10.63
C GLN A 144 -4.26 18.27 10.17
N VAL A 145 -4.49 18.05 8.86
CA VAL A 145 -5.84 17.84 8.31
C VAL A 145 -6.47 16.58 8.94
N GLU A 146 -5.72 15.48 8.99
CA GLU A 146 -6.20 14.24 9.62
C GLU A 146 -6.62 14.47 11.08
N ALA A 147 -5.80 15.14 11.87
CA ALA A 147 -6.08 15.45 13.26
C ALA A 147 -7.33 16.33 13.39
N ALA A 148 -7.46 17.37 12.57
CA ALA A 148 -8.60 18.29 12.60
C ALA A 148 -9.92 17.61 12.22
N VAL A 149 -9.92 16.74 11.21
CA VAL A 149 -11.10 15.94 10.85
C VAL A 149 -11.50 15.02 12.00
N ARG A 150 -10.53 14.36 12.64
CA ARG A 150 -10.81 13.44 13.76
C ARG A 150 -11.32 14.13 15.02
N SER A 151 -10.89 15.36 15.28
CA SER A 151 -11.38 16.16 16.40
C SER A 151 -12.70 16.88 16.11
N GLY A 152 -13.18 16.86 14.85
CA GLY A 152 -14.40 17.56 14.44
C GLY A 152 -14.21 19.06 14.24
N GLU A 153 -12.98 19.54 14.04
CA GLU A 153 -12.67 20.93 13.71
C GLU A 153 -12.87 21.26 12.23
N LEU A 154 -12.87 20.20 11.36
CA LEU A 154 -13.14 20.28 9.91
C LEU A 154 -14.29 19.35 9.53
#